data_597f6ff0bac48ef4fe368023c20c5419
#
_entry.id   597f6ff0bac48ef4fe368023c20c5419
#
_cell.length_a   1.000
_cell.length_b   1.000
_cell.length_c   1.000
_cell.angle_alpha   90.00
_cell.angle_beta   90.00
_cell.angle_gamma   90.00
#
_symmetry.space_group_name_H-M   'P 1'
#
loop_
_entity.id
_entity.type
_entity.pdbx_description
1 polymer ?
#
loop_
_entity_poly.entity_id
_entity_poly.type
_entity_poly.pdbx_seq_one_letter_code
_entity_poly.pdbx_strand_id
1 'polypeptide(L)'
;MRPSESRRVDVNLKGWMMNIYQIYSAVDNKDAYADLKQADGKIIDFINYNEGRYTNEAIFIAQRGYTSTNIHQTDYVQTIPKMLLFSENFTYKLAETLKNELDFFPAKLKIKDEEFKFFLGKIKLAANLVDMEKSSFYEIDGEKFIDHPPVFLKNISGFEFCAKDINDNLIWVFLDKFKELVISNHFKIEFLPLA
;
A
#
# COMPACT_ATOMS: atom_id res chain seq x y z
N MET A 1 8.06 51.53 -32.63
CA MET A 1 7.44 50.30 -32.12
C MET A 1 8.52 49.43 -31.50
N ARG A 2 8.50 49.25 -30.18
CA ARG A 2 9.43 48.36 -29.46
C ARG A 2 8.72 47.02 -29.23
N PRO A 3 9.39 45.87 -29.40
CA PRO A 3 8.77 44.57 -29.11
C PRO A 3 8.66 44.38 -27.60
N SER A 4 7.53 43.86 -27.18
CA SER A 4 7.21 43.51 -25.79
C SER A 4 8.07 42.35 -25.31
N GLU A 5 8.81 42.56 -24.24
CA GLU A 5 9.51 41.53 -23.49
C GLU A 5 8.49 40.59 -22.86
N SER A 6 8.44 39.37 -23.33
CA SER A 6 7.74 38.28 -22.65
C SER A 6 8.51 37.91 -21.37
N ARG A 7 7.95 38.23 -20.21
CA ARG A 7 8.42 37.77 -18.91
C ARG A 7 8.34 36.24 -18.89
N ARG A 8 9.48 35.58 -18.97
CA ARG A 8 9.60 34.18 -18.57
C ARG A 8 9.37 34.11 -17.05
N VAL A 9 8.30 33.51 -16.66
CA VAL A 9 8.09 33.10 -15.26
C VAL A 9 8.98 31.88 -15.04
N ASP A 10 10.14 32.10 -14.44
CA ASP A 10 10.95 31.02 -13.91
C ASP A 10 10.18 30.37 -12.74
N VAL A 11 9.45 29.33 -13.02
CA VAL A 11 8.90 28.42 -12.00
C VAL A 11 10.10 27.68 -11.43
N ASN A 12 10.59 28.20 -10.32
CA ASN A 12 11.66 27.57 -9.53
C ASN A 12 11.08 26.28 -8.91
N LEU A 13 11.09 25.21 -9.68
CA LEU A 13 10.83 23.84 -9.22
C LEU A 13 12.01 23.44 -8.33
N LYS A 14 12.05 23.97 -7.10
CA LYS A 14 12.75 23.27 -6.01
C LYS A 14 12.17 21.89 -5.99
N GLY A 15 12.96 20.89 -6.43
CA GLY A 15 12.59 19.50 -6.39
C GLY A 15 12.25 19.12 -4.94
N TRP A 16 10.98 19.06 -4.62
CA TRP A 16 10.51 18.49 -3.38
C TRP A 16 10.87 17.01 -3.45
N MET A 17 11.83 16.58 -2.65
CA MET A 17 12.01 15.16 -2.44
C MET A 17 10.71 14.65 -1.82
N MET A 18 9.93 13.88 -2.57
CA MET A 18 8.75 13.22 -2.04
C MET A 18 9.22 12.12 -1.10
N ASN A 19 8.75 12.16 0.13
CA ASN A 19 8.97 11.07 1.05
C ASN A 19 8.05 9.91 0.67
N ILE A 20 8.61 8.72 0.71
CA ILE A 20 7.90 7.47 0.48
C ILE A 20 7.86 6.64 1.77
N TYR A 21 6.76 5.93 1.94
CA TYR A 21 6.51 5.18 3.17
C TYR A 21 6.02 3.77 2.88
N GLN A 22 6.37 2.87 3.77
CA GLN A 22 5.65 1.62 4.00
C GLN A 22 4.70 1.82 5.18
N ILE A 23 3.54 1.15 5.16
CA ILE A 23 2.56 1.21 6.24
C ILE A 23 2.61 -0.04 7.10
N TYR A 24 2.30 0.14 8.38
CA TYR A 24 2.25 -0.91 9.39
C TYR A 24 1.01 -0.78 10.27
N SER A 25 0.65 -1.88 10.89
CA SER A 25 -0.38 -1.90 11.92
C SER A 25 0.05 -1.05 13.13
N ALA A 26 -0.89 -0.31 13.70
CA ALA A 26 -0.66 0.52 14.88
C ALA A 26 -0.78 -0.26 16.20
N VAL A 27 -0.97 -1.59 16.18
CA VAL A 27 -0.92 -2.39 17.41
C VAL A 27 0.51 -2.50 17.94
N ASP A 28 0.66 -2.60 19.25
CA ASP A 28 1.99 -2.64 19.91
C ASP A 28 2.83 -3.85 19.47
N ASN A 29 2.19 -4.98 19.19
CA ASN A 29 2.88 -6.17 18.71
C ASN A 29 3.24 -6.04 17.23
N LYS A 30 4.50 -5.77 16.94
CA LYS A 30 5.01 -5.57 15.57
C LYS A 30 5.05 -6.87 14.73
N ASP A 31 4.97 -8.02 15.38
CA ASP A 31 4.87 -9.33 14.71
C ASP A 31 3.41 -9.75 14.47
N ALA A 32 2.45 -8.84 14.69
CA ALA A 32 1.04 -9.12 14.47
C ALA A 32 0.75 -9.32 12.98
N TYR A 33 0.10 -10.42 12.63
CA TYR A 33 -0.34 -10.70 11.26
C TYR A 33 -1.59 -11.55 11.21
N ALA A 34 -2.23 -11.56 10.05
CA ALA A 34 -3.36 -12.40 9.72
C ALA A 34 -3.11 -13.18 8.42
N ASP A 35 -3.46 -14.45 8.41
CA ASP A 35 -3.32 -15.31 7.24
C ASP A 35 -4.60 -15.31 6.41
N LEU A 36 -4.45 -15.33 5.09
CA LEU A 36 -5.56 -15.63 4.20
C LEU A 36 -5.99 -17.09 4.38
N LYS A 37 -7.22 -17.31 4.85
CA LYS A 37 -7.74 -18.64 5.24
C LYS A 37 -7.75 -19.66 4.10
N GLN A 38 -8.08 -19.20 2.91
CA GLN A 38 -7.98 -19.99 1.70
C GLN A 38 -7.00 -19.25 0.79
N ALA A 39 -5.85 -19.86 0.58
CA ALA A 39 -4.98 -19.48 -0.52
C ALA A 39 -5.68 -19.83 -1.85
N ASP A 40 -6.86 -19.24 -2.09
CA ASP A 40 -7.39 -19.20 -3.43
C ASP A 40 -6.45 -18.26 -4.21
N GLY A 41 -5.54 -18.85 -4.96
CA GLY A 41 -4.58 -18.12 -5.81
C GLY A 41 -5.28 -17.01 -6.59
N LYS A 42 -6.54 -17.20 -6.94
CA LYS A 42 -7.37 -16.21 -7.65
C LYS A 42 -7.53 -14.88 -6.91
N ILE A 43 -7.59 -14.86 -5.58
CA ILE A 43 -7.65 -13.60 -4.81
C ILE A 43 -6.28 -12.90 -4.87
N ILE A 44 -5.20 -13.64 -4.71
CA ILE A 44 -3.83 -13.13 -4.78
C ILE A 44 -3.56 -12.59 -6.18
N ASP A 45 -3.89 -13.37 -7.22
CA ASP A 45 -3.72 -13.00 -8.62
C ASP A 45 -4.52 -11.74 -8.95
N PHE A 46 -5.76 -11.65 -8.48
CA PHE A 46 -6.59 -10.47 -8.69
C PHE A 46 -6.04 -9.23 -7.99
N ILE A 47 -5.65 -9.33 -6.72
CA ILE A 47 -5.20 -8.17 -5.93
C ILE A 47 -3.81 -7.71 -6.36
N ASN A 48 -2.85 -8.63 -6.47
CA ASN A 48 -1.46 -8.29 -6.71
C ASN A 48 -1.11 -8.19 -8.20
N TYR A 49 -1.64 -9.10 -9.03
CA TYR A 49 -1.23 -9.22 -10.43
C TYR A 49 -2.26 -8.70 -11.44
N ASN A 50 -3.42 -8.20 -11.00
CA ASN A 50 -4.53 -7.75 -11.84
C ASN A 50 -5.14 -8.85 -12.73
N GLU A 51 -5.04 -10.11 -12.33
CA GLU A 51 -5.54 -11.25 -13.06
C GLU A 51 -6.88 -11.74 -12.49
N GLY A 52 -7.81 -12.12 -13.38
CA GLY A 52 -9.09 -12.69 -13.00
C GLY A 52 -10.09 -11.68 -12.43
N ARG A 53 -10.94 -12.14 -11.51
CA ARG A 53 -12.02 -11.35 -10.89
C ARG A 53 -12.14 -11.67 -9.41
N TYR A 54 -12.53 -10.67 -8.62
CA TYR A 54 -12.89 -10.85 -7.22
C TYR A 54 -14.29 -11.46 -7.14
N THR A 55 -14.38 -12.76 -6.86
CA THR A 55 -15.65 -13.51 -6.88
C THR A 55 -16.13 -13.89 -5.50
N ASN A 56 -15.23 -14.04 -4.55
CA ASN A 56 -15.53 -14.48 -3.19
C ASN A 56 -14.95 -13.50 -2.18
N GLU A 57 -15.65 -13.26 -1.09
CA GLU A 57 -15.16 -12.46 0.02
C GLU A 57 -13.93 -13.13 0.66
N ALA A 58 -12.82 -12.41 0.73
CA ALA A 58 -11.60 -12.91 1.36
C ALA A 58 -11.79 -13.02 2.88
N ILE A 59 -11.34 -14.13 3.45
CA ILE A 59 -11.39 -14.37 4.89
C ILE A 59 -9.95 -14.48 5.40
N PHE A 60 -9.58 -13.60 6.30
CA PHE A 60 -8.31 -13.64 7.02
C PHE A 60 -8.52 -14.19 8.44
N ILE A 61 -7.53 -14.92 8.94
CA ILE A 61 -7.51 -15.43 10.31
C ILE A 61 -6.34 -14.78 11.03
N ALA A 62 -6.63 -14.06 12.10
CA ALA A 62 -5.60 -13.52 12.98
C ALA A 62 -4.78 -14.66 13.60
N GLN A 63 -3.47 -14.63 13.42
CA GLN A 63 -2.56 -15.63 13.95
C GLN A 63 -1.92 -15.15 15.25
N ARG A 64 -1.08 -14.13 15.16
CA ARG A 64 -0.34 -13.59 16.30
C ARG A 64 -0.62 -12.10 16.44
N GLY A 65 -0.72 -11.63 17.68
CA GLY A 65 -0.71 -10.21 18.02
C GLY A 65 -2.05 -9.49 17.89
N TYR A 66 -2.97 -9.95 17.04
CA TYR A 66 -4.32 -9.40 16.97
C TYR A 66 -5.26 -10.13 17.95
N THR A 67 -6.03 -9.33 18.68
CA THR A 67 -7.08 -9.78 19.60
C THR A 67 -8.35 -8.98 19.37
N SER A 68 -9.50 -9.47 19.82
CA SER A 68 -10.78 -8.73 19.75
C SER A 68 -10.71 -7.37 20.46
N THR A 69 -9.81 -7.22 21.43
CA THR A 69 -9.64 -5.97 22.17
C THR A 69 -8.79 -4.97 21.41
N ASN A 70 -7.64 -5.40 20.82
CA ASN A 70 -6.69 -4.47 20.21
C ASN A 70 -6.94 -4.21 18.72
N ILE A 71 -7.78 -4.99 18.06
CA ILE A 71 -8.08 -4.79 16.63
C ILE A 71 -8.66 -3.41 16.34
N HIS A 72 -9.34 -2.80 17.30
CA HIS A 72 -9.86 -1.43 17.23
C HIS A 72 -8.79 -0.34 17.39
N GLN A 73 -7.54 -0.74 17.65
CA GLN A 73 -6.39 0.16 17.74
C GLN A 73 -5.65 0.30 16.42
N THR A 74 -6.12 -0.32 15.34
CA THR A 74 -5.51 -0.21 14.02
C THR A 74 -6.55 -0.12 12.92
N ASP A 75 -6.25 0.67 11.90
CA ASP A 75 -7.03 0.76 10.66
C ASP A 75 -6.36 0.01 9.49
N TYR A 76 -5.22 -0.64 9.75
CA TYR A 76 -4.51 -1.47 8.80
C TYR A 76 -4.00 -2.74 9.48
N VAL A 77 -4.21 -3.90 8.85
CA VAL A 77 -3.78 -5.21 9.33
C VAL A 77 -2.72 -5.78 8.39
N GLN A 78 -1.60 -6.21 8.95
CA GLN A 78 -0.56 -6.93 8.22
C GLN A 78 -1.02 -8.35 7.88
N THR A 79 -0.79 -8.80 6.65
CA THR A 79 -1.28 -10.08 6.15
C THR A 79 -0.18 -10.94 5.54
N ILE A 80 -0.42 -12.26 5.54
CA ILE A 80 0.33 -13.25 4.79
C ILE A 80 -0.66 -14.02 3.89
N PRO A 81 -0.49 -14.03 2.55
CA PRO A 81 0.51 -13.27 1.80
C PRO A 81 0.31 -11.75 1.94
N LYS A 82 1.34 -10.98 1.60
CA LYS A 82 1.34 -9.53 1.71
C LYS A 82 0.23 -8.92 0.85
N MET A 83 -0.78 -8.34 1.49
CA MET A 83 -1.91 -7.61 0.90
C MET A 83 -2.30 -6.44 1.79
N LEU A 84 -3.00 -5.46 1.24
CA LEU A 84 -3.50 -4.32 2.00
C LEU A 84 -4.87 -4.68 2.61
N LEU A 85 -4.97 -4.71 3.93
CA LEU A 85 -6.23 -5.00 4.62
C LEU A 85 -6.59 -3.83 5.55
N PHE A 86 -7.61 -3.06 5.16
CA PHE A 86 -8.04 -1.84 5.84
C PHE A 86 -9.33 -2.04 6.62
N SER A 87 -9.50 -1.29 7.72
CA SER A 87 -10.74 -1.25 8.50
C SER A 87 -11.91 -0.73 7.68
N GLU A 88 -13.13 -1.09 8.09
CA GLU A 88 -14.35 -0.57 7.49
C GLU A 88 -14.43 0.96 7.59
N ASN A 89 -14.05 1.52 8.75
CA ASN A 89 -14.06 2.97 8.98
C ASN A 89 -13.12 3.72 8.03
N PHE A 90 -11.90 3.20 7.83
CA PHE A 90 -10.94 3.76 6.89
C PHE A 90 -11.51 3.76 5.47
N THR A 91 -12.01 2.59 5.04
CA THR A 91 -12.53 2.40 3.69
C THR A 91 -13.73 3.30 3.43
N TYR A 92 -14.69 3.33 4.35
CA TYR A 92 -15.90 4.15 4.20
C TYR A 92 -15.59 5.64 4.04
N LYS A 93 -14.60 6.14 4.77
CA LYS A 93 -14.23 7.57 4.71
C LYS A 93 -13.37 7.94 3.51
N LEU A 94 -12.47 7.06 3.06
CA LEU A 94 -11.45 7.41 2.07
C LEU A 94 -11.63 6.78 0.69
N ALA A 95 -12.55 5.83 0.50
CA ALA A 95 -12.71 5.15 -0.78
C ALA A 95 -12.91 6.11 -1.95
N GLU A 96 -13.74 7.13 -1.78
CA GLU A 96 -14.00 8.12 -2.84
C GLU A 96 -12.77 9.00 -3.14
N THR A 97 -12.01 9.37 -2.11
CA THR A 97 -10.78 10.17 -2.27
C THR A 97 -9.69 9.38 -2.98
N LEU A 98 -9.58 8.09 -2.65
CA LEU A 98 -8.52 7.21 -3.15
C LEU A 98 -8.87 6.46 -4.44
N LYS A 99 -10.10 6.58 -4.95
CA LYS A 99 -10.68 5.76 -6.03
C LYS A 99 -9.87 5.70 -7.32
N ASN A 100 -9.02 6.69 -7.59
CA ASN A 100 -8.18 6.69 -8.79
C ASN A 100 -6.95 5.77 -8.66
N GLU A 101 -6.50 5.50 -7.44
CA GLU A 101 -5.26 4.78 -7.15
C GLU A 101 -5.45 3.52 -6.31
N LEU A 102 -6.56 3.42 -5.57
CA LEU A 102 -6.85 2.31 -4.68
C LEU A 102 -8.32 1.92 -4.75
N ASP A 103 -8.57 0.67 -5.11
CA ASP A 103 -9.91 0.07 -5.02
C ASP A 103 -10.02 -0.77 -3.74
N PHE A 104 -11.26 -0.91 -3.23
CA PHE A 104 -11.53 -1.67 -2.01
C PHE A 104 -12.54 -2.78 -2.25
N PHE A 105 -12.24 -3.97 -1.75
CA PHE A 105 -13.08 -5.17 -1.91
C PHE A 105 -13.43 -5.73 -0.52
N PRO A 106 -14.69 -6.13 -0.28
CA PRO A 106 -15.11 -6.66 1.01
C PRO A 106 -14.24 -7.83 1.44
N ALA A 107 -13.86 -7.84 2.71
CA ALA A 107 -13.09 -8.93 3.33
C ALA A 107 -13.51 -9.06 4.81
N LYS A 108 -13.16 -10.17 5.42
CA LYS A 108 -13.38 -10.45 6.84
C LYS A 108 -12.08 -10.80 7.54
N LEU A 109 -11.94 -10.32 8.75
CA LEU A 109 -10.92 -10.78 9.69
C LEU A 109 -11.57 -11.57 10.82
N LYS A 110 -11.17 -12.82 11.00
CA LYS A 110 -11.58 -13.68 12.11
C LYS A 110 -10.54 -13.65 13.21
N ILE A 111 -11.00 -13.38 14.42
CA ILE A 111 -10.19 -13.46 15.65
C ILE A 111 -10.93 -14.39 16.59
N LYS A 112 -10.46 -15.63 16.75
CA LYS A 112 -11.17 -16.70 17.43
C LYS A 112 -12.58 -16.91 16.80
N ASP A 113 -13.62 -16.71 17.57
CA ASP A 113 -15.02 -16.89 17.15
C ASP A 113 -15.69 -15.59 16.67
N GLU A 114 -14.97 -14.46 16.69
CA GLU A 114 -15.48 -13.16 16.28
C GLU A 114 -15.07 -12.83 14.84
N GLU A 115 -15.97 -12.19 14.10
CA GLU A 115 -15.72 -11.70 12.75
C GLU A 115 -15.77 -10.16 12.72
N PHE A 116 -14.74 -9.58 12.11
CA PHE A 116 -14.62 -8.14 11.90
C PHE A 116 -14.64 -7.84 10.41
N LYS A 117 -15.39 -6.81 10.03
CA LYS A 117 -15.48 -6.36 8.65
C LYS A 117 -14.26 -5.52 8.29
N PHE A 118 -13.60 -5.93 7.23
CA PHE A 118 -12.42 -5.28 6.65
C PHE A 118 -12.57 -5.20 5.14
N PHE A 119 -11.61 -4.55 4.48
CA PHE A 119 -11.58 -4.44 3.02
C PHE A 119 -10.16 -4.63 2.49
N LEU A 120 -10.05 -5.44 1.46
CA LEU A 120 -8.80 -5.56 0.70
C LEU A 120 -8.62 -4.33 -0.18
N GLY A 121 -7.46 -3.68 -0.05
CA GLY A 121 -7.01 -2.64 -0.95
C GLY A 121 -6.30 -3.23 -2.17
N LYS A 122 -6.65 -2.76 -3.37
CA LYS A 122 -5.97 -3.08 -4.62
C LYS A 122 -5.40 -1.83 -5.22
N ILE A 123 -4.06 -1.74 -5.26
CA ILE A 123 -3.38 -0.61 -5.91
C ILE A 123 -3.55 -0.74 -7.42
N LYS A 124 -4.05 0.31 -8.06
CA LYS A 124 -4.36 0.36 -9.50
C LYS A 124 -3.18 0.82 -10.34
N LEU A 125 -2.38 1.72 -9.81
CA LEU A 125 -1.28 2.34 -10.54
C LEU A 125 0.02 1.56 -10.33
N ALA A 126 0.70 1.31 -11.45
CA ALA A 126 2.06 0.81 -11.46
C ALA A 126 3.02 1.91 -11.96
N ALA A 127 4.16 2.07 -11.29
CA ALA A 127 5.17 3.05 -11.61
C ALA A 127 6.58 2.46 -11.45
N ASN A 128 7.57 3.09 -12.05
CA ASN A 128 8.96 2.75 -11.76
C ASN A 128 9.32 3.31 -10.38
N LEU A 129 9.35 2.46 -9.39
CA LEU A 129 9.66 2.84 -8.01
C LEU A 129 11.10 2.48 -7.64
N VAL A 130 11.59 1.34 -8.13
CA VAL A 130 12.87 0.75 -7.76
C VAL A 130 13.98 1.20 -8.70
N ASP A 131 15.12 1.61 -8.12
CA ASP A 131 16.36 1.85 -8.86
C ASP A 131 17.03 0.49 -9.15
N MET A 132 16.74 -0.06 -10.33
CA MET A 132 17.21 -1.38 -10.75
C MET A 132 18.74 -1.45 -10.90
N GLU A 133 19.43 -0.31 -11.07
CA GLU A 133 20.88 -0.26 -11.17
C GLU A 133 21.57 -0.35 -9.80
N LYS A 134 20.86 0.13 -8.73
CA LYS A 134 21.42 0.18 -7.39
C LYS A 134 20.86 -0.89 -6.45
N SER A 135 19.73 -1.51 -6.79
CA SER A 135 19.16 -2.59 -6.01
C SER A 135 19.94 -3.89 -6.23
N SER A 136 20.02 -4.71 -5.18
CA SER A 136 20.55 -6.06 -5.27
C SER A 136 19.48 -7.06 -5.71
N PHE A 137 19.93 -8.19 -6.24
CA PHE A 137 19.06 -9.25 -6.73
C PHE A 137 19.55 -10.60 -6.24
N TYR A 138 18.62 -11.50 -6.04
CA TYR A 138 18.90 -12.92 -5.88
C TYR A 138 18.21 -13.72 -6.99
N GLU A 139 18.66 -14.93 -7.23
CA GLU A 139 18.16 -15.80 -8.30
C GLU A 139 17.63 -17.10 -7.69
N ILE A 140 16.43 -17.49 -8.10
CA ILE A 140 15.82 -18.78 -7.78
C ILE A 140 15.34 -19.39 -9.09
N ASP A 141 15.79 -20.60 -9.40
CA ASP A 141 15.40 -21.38 -10.59
C ASP A 141 15.55 -20.62 -11.93
N GLY A 142 16.56 -19.72 -12.01
CA GLY A 142 16.84 -18.91 -13.21
C GLY A 142 16.03 -17.62 -13.30
N GLU A 143 15.15 -17.33 -12.36
CA GLU A 143 14.42 -16.09 -12.25
C GLU A 143 15.07 -15.13 -11.26
N LYS A 144 15.17 -13.85 -11.62
CA LYS A 144 15.74 -12.79 -10.77
C LYS A 144 14.66 -12.11 -9.97
N PHE A 145 14.90 -11.99 -8.67
CA PHE A 145 14.03 -11.30 -7.73
C PHE A 145 14.79 -10.13 -7.09
N ILE A 146 14.08 -9.04 -6.82
CA ILE A 146 14.64 -7.88 -6.11
C ILE A 146 14.89 -8.28 -4.66
N ASP A 147 16.11 -8.05 -4.18
CA ASP A 147 16.47 -8.25 -2.78
C ASP A 147 15.93 -7.12 -1.91
N HIS A 148 15.47 -7.44 -0.72
CA HIS A 148 14.87 -6.48 0.21
C HIS A 148 15.85 -6.02 1.30
N PRO A 149 15.88 -4.72 1.63
CA PRO A 149 15.09 -3.62 1.07
C PRO A 149 15.61 -3.15 -0.29
N PRO A 150 14.72 -2.85 -1.26
CA PRO A 150 15.13 -2.28 -2.54
C PRO A 150 15.65 -0.85 -2.37
N VAL A 151 16.45 -0.38 -3.33
CA VAL A 151 16.79 1.03 -3.44
C VAL A 151 15.73 1.73 -4.29
N PHE A 152 15.11 2.77 -3.75
CA PHE A 152 14.06 3.52 -4.46
C PHE A 152 14.64 4.65 -5.31
N LEU A 153 13.95 4.97 -6.41
CA LEU A 153 14.27 6.14 -7.25
C LEU A 153 14.01 7.44 -6.48
N LYS A 154 14.88 8.43 -6.67
CA LYS A 154 14.73 9.75 -6.01
C LYS A 154 13.59 10.60 -6.57
N ASN A 155 13.22 10.40 -7.84
CA ASN A 155 12.22 11.19 -8.55
C ASN A 155 11.05 10.29 -8.97
N ILE A 156 10.21 9.93 -8.02
CA ILE A 156 8.99 9.16 -8.24
C ILE A 156 7.86 10.16 -8.55
N SER A 157 7.07 9.89 -9.61
CA SER A 157 5.96 10.76 -10.01
C SER A 157 4.87 9.98 -10.74
N GLY A 158 3.74 10.64 -11.01
CA GLY A 158 2.63 10.05 -11.76
C GLY A 158 1.50 9.50 -10.89
N PHE A 159 1.59 9.64 -9.57
CA PHE A 159 0.55 9.28 -8.63
C PHE A 159 0.58 10.23 -7.43
N GLU A 160 -0.47 10.21 -6.63
CA GLU A 160 -0.69 11.19 -5.56
C GLU A 160 -0.65 10.56 -4.16
N PHE A 161 -1.14 9.33 -4.03
CA PHE A 161 -1.29 8.64 -2.74
C PHE A 161 -0.47 7.37 -2.64
N CYS A 162 -0.56 6.49 -3.64
CA CYS A 162 0.14 5.21 -3.62
C CYS A 162 0.32 4.61 -5.02
N ALA A 163 1.39 3.85 -5.18
CA ALA A 163 1.63 3.04 -6.37
C ALA A 163 2.36 1.75 -6.01
N LYS A 164 2.30 0.75 -6.91
CA LYS A 164 3.14 -0.44 -6.87
C LYS A 164 4.23 -0.37 -7.94
N ASP A 165 5.33 -1.09 -7.72
CA ASP A 165 6.41 -1.15 -8.70
C ASP A 165 5.95 -1.93 -9.95
N ILE A 166 6.42 -1.50 -11.13
CA ILE A 166 6.07 -2.12 -12.40
C ILE A 166 6.73 -3.49 -12.58
N ASN A 167 7.87 -3.72 -11.95
CA ASN A 167 8.66 -4.95 -12.06
C ASN A 167 8.36 -5.94 -10.94
N ASP A 168 7.91 -5.45 -9.77
CA ASP A 168 7.52 -6.29 -8.64
C ASP A 168 6.24 -5.76 -7.98
N ASN A 169 5.14 -6.41 -8.26
CA ASN A 169 3.82 -6.04 -7.74
C ASN A 169 3.67 -6.14 -6.21
N LEU A 170 4.64 -6.73 -5.51
CA LEU A 170 4.67 -6.81 -4.05
C LEU A 170 5.44 -5.66 -3.40
N ILE A 171 6.08 -4.82 -4.22
CA ILE A 171 6.70 -3.57 -3.79
C ILE A 171 5.70 -2.45 -4.03
N TRP A 172 5.24 -1.81 -2.98
CA TRP A 172 4.38 -0.63 -3.05
C TRP A 172 4.82 0.44 -2.07
N VAL A 173 4.50 1.67 -2.39
CA VAL A 173 4.81 2.84 -1.58
C VAL A 173 3.59 3.73 -1.39
N PHE A 174 3.59 4.47 -0.29
CA PHE A 174 2.63 5.53 0.02
C PHE A 174 3.37 6.86 0.10
N LEU A 175 2.72 7.95 -0.34
CA LEU A 175 3.30 9.28 -0.36
C LEU A 175 2.84 10.14 0.83
N ASP A 176 3.45 11.31 0.99
CA ASP A 176 3.11 12.30 2.02
C ASP A 176 1.61 12.60 2.05
N LYS A 177 0.95 12.76 0.90
CA LYS A 177 -0.49 13.04 0.84
C LYS A 177 -1.36 11.91 1.42
N PHE A 178 -0.98 10.64 1.21
CA PHE A 178 -1.68 9.53 1.86
C PHE A 178 -1.50 9.61 3.38
N LYS A 179 -0.27 9.85 3.84
CA LYS A 179 0.02 10.03 5.26
C LYS A 179 -0.75 11.19 5.88
N GLU A 180 -0.83 12.33 5.19
CA GLU A 180 -1.63 13.48 5.61
C GLU A 180 -3.12 13.14 5.74
N LEU A 181 -3.69 12.40 4.77
CA LEU A 181 -5.07 11.90 4.86
C LEU A 181 -5.30 11.01 6.08
N VAL A 182 -4.38 10.09 6.35
CA VAL A 182 -4.45 9.19 7.52
C VAL A 182 -4.43 10.00 8.81
N ILE A 183 -3.48 10.94 8.95
CA ILE A 183 -3.31 11.76 10.15
C ILE A 183 -4.51 12.69 10.36
N SER A 184 -4.95 13.40 9.32
CA SER A 184 -6.05 14.38 9.41
C SER A 184 -7.40 13.74 9.75
N ASN A 185 -7.58 12.46 9.39
CA ASN A 185 -8.77 11.68 9.75
C ASN A 185 -8.61 10.84 11.02
N HIS A 186 -7.49 10.97 11.73
CA HIS A 186 -7.17 10.25 12.97
C HIS A 186 -7.17 8.72 12.82
N PHE A 187 -6.81 8.22 11.64
CA PHE A 187 -6.64 6.78 11.45
C PHE A 187 -5.37 6.27 12.11
N LYS A 188 -5.46 5.04 12.58
CA LYS A 188 -4.41 4.36 13.33
C LYS A 188 -3.58 3.47 12.39
N ILE A 189 -2.67 4.08 11.66
CA ILE A 189 -1.72 3.44 10.74
C ILE A 189 -0.34 4.01 11.02
N GLU A 190 0.66 3.16 11.16
CA GLU A 190 2.05 3.58 11.31
C GLU A 190 2.75 3.70 9.96
N PHE A 191 3.70 4.62 9.86
CA PHE A 191 4.47 4.91 8.66
C PHE A 191 5.95 4.71 8.92
N LEU A 192 6.59 3.88 8.11
CA LEU A 192 8.04 3.73 8.07
C LEU A 192 8.57 4.46 6.82
N PRO A 193 9.41 5.49 6.98
CA PRO A 193 10.09 6.10 5.84
C PRO A 193 10.98 5.08 5.13
N LEU A 194 10.98 5.08 3.78
CA LEU A 194 11.78 4.17 2.95
C LEU A 194 12.97 4.87 2.28
N ALA A 195 12.97 6.19 2.19
CA ALA A 195 14.05 7.01 1.64
C ALA A 195 14.04 8.41 2.26
#